data_4e85dd7823310c41a0dcf664690a4571
#
_entry.id   4e85dd7823310c41a0dcf664690a4571
#
_cell.length_a   1.000
_cell.length_b   1.000
_cell.length_c   1.000
_cell.angle_alpha   90.00
_cell.angle_beta   90.00
_cell.angle_gamma   90.00
#
_symmetry.space_group_name_H-M   'P 1'
#
loop_
_entity.id
_entity.type
_entity.pdbx_description
1 polymer ?
#
loop_
_entity_poly.entity_id
_entity_poly.type
_entity_poly.pdbx_seq_one_letter_code
_entity_poly.pdbx_strand_id
1 'polypeptide(L)'
;VGLPANNCLLYGDRGTGKSSTVKAILNEYYTRGLRVIEMPKESLMDFPRLVDEIAALPMRFLIFIDDLSFSNQDDTYAALKAVLEGGLAARPENALIYATSNRRHLIRETFSDREGDEVHKGDTIQESLSLADRFGLAIHFSSPDKWRYLEIVRQLAIQRGLEDHLEELDLLAERWATERGGRSPRCARQFIDDAEAKVRRGEPLR
;
A
#
# COMPACT_ATOMS: atom_id res chain seq x y z
N VAL A 1 -10.95 -2.52 20.51
CA VAL A 1 -10.68 -1.92 21.83
C VAL A 1 -11.54 -0.67 22.07
N GLY A 2 -12.34 -0.19 21.09
CA GLY A 2 -13.29 0.92 21.29
C GLY A 2 -12.66 2.32 21.46
N LEU A 3 -11.36 2.46 21.17
CA LEU A 3 -10.69 3.76 21.17
C LEU A 3 -10.85 4.45 19.83
N PRO A 4 -10.95 5.79 19.80
CA PRO A 4 -10.90 6.55 18.56
C PRO A 4 -9.61 6.26 17.79
N ALA A 5 -9.72 6.09 16.48
CA ALA A 5 -8.57 5.84 15.63
C ALA A 5 -8.70 6.63 14.32
N ASN A 6 -7.54 6.99 13.74
CA ASN A 6 -7.47 7.70 12.49
C ASN A 6 -7.55 6.77 11.28
N ASN A 7 -8.04 7.28 10.17
CA ASN A 7 -7.80 6.67 8.87
C ASN A 7 -6.31 6.67 8.56
N CYS A 8 -5.85 5.76 7.69
CA CYS A 8 -4.44 5.58 7.42
C CYS A 8 -4.13 5.57 5.93
N LEU A 9 -3.17 6.39 5.52
CA LEU A 9 -2.58 6.37 4.19
C LEU A 9 -1.18 5.74 4.26
N LEU A 10 -1.00 4.61 3.57
CA LEU A 10 0.30 3.96 3.37
C LEU A 10 0.83 4.38 2.00
N TYR A 11 1.89 5.20 1.94
CA TYR A 11 2.38 5.73 0.68
C TYR A 11 3.87 5.46 0.48
N GLY A 12 4.35 5.52 -0.75
CA GLY A 12 5.77 5.35 -1.08
C GLY A 12 6.02 4.35 -2.19
N ASP A 13 7.24 3.84 -2.27
CA ASP A 13 7.73 3.07 -3.40
C ASP A 13 6.95 1.78 -3.65
N ARG A 14 6.93 1.35 -4.92
CA ARG A 14 6.26 0.11 -5.32
C ARG A 14 6.96 -1.11 -4.73
N GLY A 15 6.18 -2.12 -4.34
CA GLY A 15 6.70 -3.40 -3.86
C GLY A 15 7.30 -3.37 -2.45
N THR A 16 7.14 -2.27 -1.69
CA THR A 16 7.68 -2.09 -0.33
C THR A 16 6.85 -2.73 0.77
N GLY A 17 5.68 -3.30 0.44
CA GLY A 17 4.88 -4.05 1.40
C GLY A 17 3.62 -3.33 1.91
N LYS A 18 3.22 -2.17 1.35
CA LYS A 18 2.03 -1.41 1.79
C LYS A 18 0.77 -2.28 1.92
N SER A 19 0.31 -2.89 0.84
CA SER A 19 -0.88 -3.76 0.85
C SER A 19 -0.66 -5.05 1.68
N SER A 20 0.59 -5.54 1.75
CA SER A 20 0.93 -6.70 2.60
C SER A 20 0.80 -6.37 4.08
N THR A 21 1.06 -5.14 4.50
CA THR A 21 0.87 -4.68 5.88
C THR A 21 -0.61 -4.73 6.28
N VAL A 22 -1.52 -4.32 5.39
CA VAL A 22 -2.96 -4.42 5.63
C VAL A 22 -3.40 -5.88 5.80
N LYS A 23 -2.88 -6.79 4.95
CA LYS A 23 -3.14 -8.22 5.07
C LYS A 23 -2.58 -8.82 6.37
N ALA A 24 -1.41 -8.39 6.81
CA ALA A 24 -0.82 -8.81 8.07
C ALA A 24 -1.66 -8.35 9.28
N ILE A 25 -2.16 -7.12 9.25
CA ILE A 25 -3.08 -6.59 10.27
C ILE A 25 -4.36 -7.45 10.33
N LEU A 26 -4.95 -7.80 9.18
CA LEU A 26 -6.11 -8.67 9.14
C LEU A 26 -5.82 -10.02 9.81
N ASN A 27 -4.71 -10.67 9.45
CA ASN A 27 -4.34 -11.98 9.99
C ASN A 27 -4.14 -11.94 11.52
N GLU A 28 -3.52 -10.87 12.03
CA GLU A 28 -3.27 -10.68 13.46
C GLU A 28 -4.56 -10.45 14.26
N TYR A 29 -5.49 -9.68 13.70
CA TYR A 29 -6.69 -9.24 14.44
C TYR A 29 -8.00 -9.92 14.01
N TYR A 30 -7.95 -10.84 13.04
CA TYR A 30 -9.13 -11.54 12.55
C TYR A 30 -9.90 -12.26 13.66
N THR A 31 -9.18 -12.96 14.53
CA THR A 31 -9.77 -13.67 15.69
C THR A 31 -10.38 -12.74 16.74
N ARG A 32 -10.00 -11.46 16.72
CA ARG A 32 -10.55 -10.40 17.57
C ARG A 32 -11.69 -9.63 16.91
N GLY A 33 -12.23 -10.13 15.79
CA GLY A 33 -13.39 -9.57 15.11
C GLY A 33 -13.07 -8.53 14.04
N LEU A 34 -11.80 -8.36 13.62
CA LEU A 34 -11.47 -7.50 12.49
C LEU A 34 -11.90 -8.17 11.16
N ARG A 35 -12.46 -7.36 10.26
CA ARG A 35 -12.76 -7.72 8.87
C ARG A 35 -12.19 -6.66 7.95
N VAL A 36 -11.77 -7.06 6.75
CA VAL A 36 -11.33 -6.13 5.70
C VAL A 36 -12.31 -6.21 4.55
N ILE A 37 -12.72 -5.05 4.07
CA ILE A 37 -13.53 -4.88 2.86
C ILE A 37 -12.66 -4.13 1.87
N GLU A 38 -12.27 -4.77 0.78
CA GLU A 38 -11.56 -4.14 -0.31
C GLU A 38 -12.56 -3.40 -1.18
N MET A 39 -12.36 -2.10 -1.33
CA MET A 39 -13.22 -1.21 -2.13
C MET A 39 -12.39 -0.62 -3.26
N PRO A 40 -12.71 -0.93 -4.53
CA PRO A 40 -12.13 -0.24 -5.68
C PRO A 40 -12.43 1.27 -5.62
N LYS A 41 -11.51 2.12 -6.07
CA LYS A 41 -11.72 3.58 -6.06
C LYS A 41 -12.94 4.01 -6.89
N GLU A 42 -13.27 3.25 -7.93
CA GLU A 42 -14.44 3.47 -8.79
C GLU A 42 -15.76 3.29 -8.04
N SER A 43 -15.76 2.50 -6.96
CA SER A 43 -16.93 2.24 -6.11
C SER A 43 -17.07 3.21 -4.92
N LEU A 44 -16.28 4.28 -4.85
CA LEU A 44 -16.36 5.25 -3.74
C LEU A 44 -17.74 5.92 -3.61
N MET A 45 -18.49 6.02 -4.71
CA MET A 45 -19.87 6.52 -4.68
C MET A 45 -20.84 5.59 -3.93
N ASP A 46 -20.51 4.30 -3.80
CA ASP A 46 -21.29 3.32 -3.03
C ASP A 46 -20.95 3.31 -1.54
N PHE A 47 -19.99 4.13 -1.11
CA PHE A 47 -19.53 4.19 0.29
C PHE A 47 -20.67 4.40 1.29
N PRO A 48 -21.65 5.30 1.08
CA PRO A 48 -22.77 5.47 2.02
C PRO A 48 -23.55 4.17 2.24
N ARG A 49 -23.84 3.44 1.16
CA ARG A 49 -24.54 2.16 1.23
C ARG A 49 -23.74 1.12 2.01
N LEU A 50 -22.44 1.01 1.74
CA LEU A 50 -21.56 0.11 2.49
C LEU A 50 -21.58 0.44 3.99
N VAL A 51 -21.48 1.73 4.33
CA VAL A 51 -21.49 2.20 5.72
C VAL A 51 -22.77 1.80 6.44
N ASP A 52 -23.92 1.97 5.80
CA ASP A 52 -25.25 1.60 6.37
C ASP A 52 -25.32 0.07 6.61
N GLU A 53 -24.79 -0.74 5.69
CA GLU A 53 -24.78 -2.19 5.82
C GLU A 53 -23.91 -2.69 6.98
N ILE A 54 -22.75 -2.05 7.24
CA ILE A 54 -21.80 -2.50 8.27
C ILE A 54 -21.99 -1.86 9.64
N ALA A 55 -22.68 -0.72 9.72
CA ALA A 55 -22.78 0.07 10.95
C ALA A 55 -23.40 -0.71 12.13
N ALA A 56 -24.39 -1.56 11.85
CA ALA A 56 -25.07 -2.36 12.87
C ALA A 56 -24.38 -3.68 13.21
N LEU A 57 -23.30 -4.03 12.50
CA LEU A 57 -22.62 -5.30 12.72
C LEU A 57 -21.66 -5.22 13.93
N PRO A 58 -21.55 -6.28 14.74
CA PRO A 58 -20.72 -6.28 15.96
C PRO A 58 -19.21 -6.41 15.68
N MET A 59 -18.81 -6.44 14.42
CA MET A 59 -17.43 -6.57 13.97
C MET A 59 -16.77 -5.20 13.78
N ARG A 60 -15.44 -5.19 13.68
CA ARG A 60 -14.66 -4.01 13.28
C ARG A 60 -14.25 -4.15 11.82
N PHE A 61 -14.40 -3.09 11.06
CA PHE A 61 -14.14 -3.08 9.62
C PHE A 61 -12.97 -2.18 9.27
N LEU A 62 -12.14 -2.66 8.37
CA LEU A 62 -11.11 -1.93 7.70
C LEU A 62 -11.49 -1.85 6.22
N ILE A 63 -11.97 -0.67 5.79
CA ILE A 63 -12.29 -0.41 4.38
C ILE A 63 -10.97 -0.09 3.70
N PHE A 64 -10.53 -0.97 2.80
CA PHE A 64 -9.23 -0.92 2.17
C PHE A 64 -9.34 -0.49 0.72
N ILE A 65 -8.64 0.61 0.38
CA ILE A 65 -8.58 1.15 -0.99
C ILE A 65 -7.13 1.02 -1.47
N ASP A 66 -6.86 0.07 -2.38
CA ASP A 66 -5.52 -0.20 -2.87
C ASP A 66 -5.17 0.66 -4.10
N ASP A 67 -3.90 1.03 -4.23
CA ASP A 67 -3.29 1.80 -5.33
C ASP A 67 -4.03 3.11 -5.67
N LEU A 68 -4.36 3.87 -4.64
CA LEU A 68 -5.09 5.12 -4.77
C LEU A 68 -4.27 6.15 -5.55
N SER A 69 -4.79 6.58 -6.68
CA SER A 69 -4.23 7.65 -7.51
C SER A 69 -5.32 8.29 -8.35
N PHE A 70 -5.28 9.60 -8.49
CA PHE A 70 -6.27 10.39 -9.23
C PHE A 70 -5.61 11.15 -10.38
N SER A 71 -6.38 11.45 -11.40
CA SER A 71 -6.09 12.50 -12.40
C SER A 71 -6.84 13.78 -12.02
N ASN A 72 -6.45 14.91 -12.57
CA ASN A 72 -7.07 16.22 -12.27
C ASN A 72 -8.58 16.30 -12.61
N GLN A 73 -9.12 15.34 -13.37
CA GLN A 73 -10.53 15.27 -13.81
C GLN A 73 -11.24 14.02 -13.25
N ASP A 74 -10.74 13.45 -12.15
CA ASP A 74 -11.30 12.20 -11.60
C ASP A 74 -12.41 12.51 -10.58
N ASP A 75 -13.67 12.25 -10.94
CA ASP A 75 -14.84 12.46 -10.07
C ASP A 75 -14.72 11.69 -8.75
N THR A 76 -13.98 10.59 -8.76
CA THR A 76 -13.76 9.77 -7.54
C THR A 76 -12.89 10.48 -6.50
N TYR A 77 -12.12 11.50 -6.89
CA TYR A 77 -11.38 12.36 -5.96
C TYR A 77 -12.32 13.14 -5.02
N ALA A 78 -13.36 13.77 -5.60
CA ALA A 78 -14.36 14.49 -4.81
C ALA A 78 -15.13 13.56 -3.87
N ALA A 79 -15.44 12.35 -4.34
CA ALA A 79 -16.09 11.33 -3.53
C ALA A 79 -15.21 10.92 -2.34
N LEU A 80 -13.92 10.66 -2.54
CA LEU A 80 -13.01 10.30 -1.43
C LEU A 80 -12.87 11.45 -0.43
N LYS A 81 -12.76 12.68 -0.91
CA LYS A 81 -12.70 13.87 -0.06
C LYS A 81 -13.93 13.94 0.84
N ALA A 82 -15.12 13.81 0.27
CA ALA A 82 -16.38 13.82 0.99
C ALA A 82 -16.48 12.67 2.01
N VAL A 83 -16.00 11.48 1.67
CA VAL A 83 -15.94 10.32 2.58
C VAL A 83 -15.03 10.58 3.78
N LEU A 84 -13.84 11.15 3.55
CA LEU A 84 -12.87 11.44 4.62
C LEU A 84 -13.32 12.59 5.53
N GLU A 85 -14.05 13.56 5.00
CA GLU A 85 -14.62 14.70 5.73
C GLU A 85 -15.93 14.35 6.44
N GLY A 86 -16.52 13.17 6.19
CA GLY A 86 -17.81 12.76 6.72
C GLY A 86 -19.00 13.42 6.02
N GLY A 87 -18.81 13.99 4.82
CA GLY A 87 -19.82 14.75 4.10
C GLY A 87 -20.85 13.91 3.35
N LEU A 88 -20.50 12.70 2.87
CA LEU A 88 -21.44 11.79 2.18
C LEU A 88 -22.18 10.86 3.13
N ALA A 89 -21.48 10.37 4.15
CA ALA A 89 -22.01 9.61 5.27
C ALA A 89 -20.99 9.69 6.40
N ALA A 90 -21.44 9.88 7.63
CA ALA A 90 -20.55 9.82 8.78
C ALA A 90 -19.97 8.40 8.88
N ARG A 91 -18.64 8.30 8.94
CA ARG A 91 -17.98 7.02 9.18
C ARG A 91 -18.51 6.38 10.47
N PRO A 92 -18.95 5.12 10.44
CA PRO A 92 -19.43 4.44 11.65
C PRO A 92 -18.24 4.19 12.59
N GLU A 93 -18.50 4.14 13.89
CA GLU A 93 -17.48 3.93 14.93
C GLU A 93 -16.71 2.60 14.77
N ASN A 94 -17.31 1.63 14.09
CA ASN A 94 -16.74 0.30 13.87
C ASN A 94 -15.95 0.18 12.57
N ALA A 95 -15.74 1.27 11.81
CA ALA A 95 -14.98 1.23 10.55
C ALA A 95 -13.84 2.24 10.51
N LEU A 96 -12.74 1.86 9.85
CA LEU A 96 -11.58 2.70 9.49
C LEU A 96 -11.30 2.59 8.01
N ILE A 97 -10.77 3.65 7.41
CA ILE A 97 -10.36 3.66 6.02
C ILE A 97 -8.83 3.57 5.97
N TYR A 98 -8.33 2.54 5.30
CA TYR A 98 -6.92 2.39 4.96
C TYR A 98 -6.75 2.48 3.45
N ALA A 99 -5.82 3.31 3.00
CA ALA A 99 -5.51 3.42 1.59
C ALA A 99 -4.02 3.20 1.34
N THR A 100 -3.68 2.68 0.18
CA THR A 100 -2.30 2.66 -0.28
C THR A 100 -2.13 3.58 -1.49
N SER A 101 -0.94 4.16 -1.63
CA SER A 101 -0.56 4.92 -2.81
C SER A 101 0.92 4.75 -3.12
N ASN A 102 1.26 4.79 -4.39
CA ASN A 102 2.66 4.79 -4.82
C ASN A 102 3.29 6.20 -4.74
N ARG A 103 2.53 7.21 -4.33
CA ARG A 103 2.96 8.61 -4.18
C ARG A 103 2.36 9.22 -2.92
N ARG A 104 3.05 10.19 -2.33
CA ARG A 104 2.47 11.02 -1.27
C ARG A 104 1.38 11.94 -1.82
N HIS A 105 1.63 12.47 -3.02
CA HIS A 105 0.65 13.26 -3.76
C HIS A 105 -0.27 12.33 -4.53
N LEU A 106 -1.53 12.29 -4.16
CA LEU A 106 -2.53 11.36 -4.71
C LEU A 106 -2.97 11.73 -6.13
N ILE A 107 -2.72 12.98 -6.56
CA ILE A 107 -3.05 13.48 -7.89
C ILE A 107 -1.83 13.34 -8.80
N ARG A 108 -2.03 12.85 -10.01
CA ARG A 108 -1.00 12.77 -11.05
C ARG A 108 -0.89 14.11 -11.77
N GLU A 109 0.30 14.70 -11.77
CA GLU A 109 0.66 15.75 -12.71
C GLU A 109 0.89 15.13 -14.10
N THR A 110 0.19 15.59 -15.12
CA THR A 110 0.48 15.25 -16.52
C THR A 110 1.53 16.20 -17.08
N PHE A 111 2.28 15.76 -18.11
CA PHE A 111 3.29 16.62 -18.77
C PHE A 111 2.67 17.89 -19.41
N SER A 112 1.40 17.84 -19.81
CA SER A 112 0.64 19.00 -20.29
C SER A 112 0.38 20.04 -19.20
N ASP A 113 0.33 19.65 -17.93
CA ASP A 113 0.14 20.57 -16.81
C ASP A 113 1.42 21.37 -16.50
N ARG A 114 2.57 20.96 -17.06
CA ARG A 114 3.86 21.66 -16.91
C ARG A 114 4.03 22.87 -17.84
N GLU A 115 3.24 22.95 -18.92
CA GLU A 115 3.26 24.08 -19.88
C GLU A 115 2.19 25.14 -19.59
N GLY A 116 1.28 24.89 -18.65
CA GLY A 116 0.24 25.82 -18.20
C GLY A 116 0.62 26.57 -16.93
N ASP A 117 0.16 27.79 -16.83
CA ASP A 117 0.34 28.86 -15.86
C ASP A 117 0.74 28.39 -14.43
N GLU A 118 1.76 29.04 -13.82
CA GLU A 118 2.30 28.73 -12.48
C GLU A 118 1.25 28.78 -11.35
N VAL A 119 0.14 29.47 -11.56
CA VAL A 119 -0.97 29.62 -10.60
C VAL A 119 -1.71 28.29 -10.40
N HIS A 120 -1.95 27.50 -11.46
CA HIS A 120 -2.66 26.22 -11.37
C HIS A 120 -1.83 25.09 -10.72
N LYS A 121 -0.49 25.22 -10.73
CA LYS A 121 0.40 24.23 -10.07
C LYS A 121 0.32 24.28 -8.54
N GLY A 122 0.22 25.48 -7.99
CA GLY A 122 0.11 25.70 -6.53
C GLY A 122 -1.15 25.07 -5.95
N ASP A 123 -2.27 25.25 -6.62
CA ASP A 123 -3.59 24.79 -6.15
C ASP A 123 -3.68 23.26 -6.18
N THR A 124 -3.19 22.60 -7.22
CA THR A 124 -3.23 21.13 -7.36
C THR A 124 -2.34 20.43 -6.31
N ILE A 125 -1.15 20.96 -6.05
CA ILE A 125 -0.24 20.42 -5.02
C ILE A 125 -0.84 20.64 -3.63
N GLN A 126 -1.43 21.79 -3.37
CA GLN A 126 -2.05 22.13 -2.10
C GLN A 126 -3.30 21.29 -1.82
N GLU A 127 -4.11 21.00 -2.85
CA GLU A 127 -5.26 20.08 -2.73
C GLU A 127 -4.84 18.64 -2.47
N SER A 128 -3.80 18.15 -3.13
CA SER A 128 -3.32 16.78 -2.95
C SER A 128 -2.66 16.55 -1.58
N LEU A 129 -1.94 17.54 -1.05
CA LEU A 129 -1.44 17.55 0.33
C LEU A 129 -2.60 17.53 1.33
N SER A 130 -3.60 18.37 1.08
CA SER A 130 -4.82 18.46 1.89
C SER A 130 -5.56 17.13 2.00
N LEU A 131 -5.59 16.29 0.93
CA LEU A 131 -6.24 14.99 0.98
C LEU A 131 -5.46 13.97 1.82
N ALA A 132 -4.13 13.94 1.70
CA ALA A 132 -3.27 13.06 2.50
C ALA A 132 -3.39 13.39 4.00
N ASP A 133 -3.47 14.67 4.35
CA ASP A 133 -3.60 15.13 5.73
C ASP A 133 -4.96 14.74 6.36
N ARG A 134 -6.01 14.57 5.54
CA ARG A 134 -7.34 14.13 6.02
C ARG A 134 -7.38 12.67 6.48
N PHE A 135 -6.41 11.86 6.13
CA PHE A 135 -6.32 10.50 6.69
C PHE A 135 -5.97 10.51 8.18
N GLY A 136 -5.31 11.57 8.68
CA GLY A 136 -4.90 11.68 10.08
C GLY A 136 -3.66 10.85 10.43
N LEU A 137 -3.37 9.77 9.70
CA LEU A 137 -2.13 9.00 9.80
C LEU A 137 -1.59 8.73 8.40
N ALA A 138 -0.36 9.16 8.14
CA ALA A 138 0.33 8.89 6.87
C ALA A 138 1.67 8.21 7.14
N ILE A 139 1.86 7.00 6.60
CA ILE A 139 3.05 6.18 6.82
C ILE A 139 3.80 6.01 5.50
N HIS A 140 5.08 6.42 5.50
CA HIS A 140 5.94 6.32 4.33
C HIS A 140 6.65 4.97 4.26
N PHE A 141 6.56 4.32 3.10
CA PHE A 141 7.24 3.08 2.75
C PHE A 141 8.30 3.35 1.68
N SER A 142 9.55 3.51 2.09
CA SER A 142 10.69 3.69 1.18
C SER A 142 11.27 2.36 0.73
N SER A 143 11.89 2.37 -0.45
CA SER A 143 12.72 1.23 -0.89
C SER A 143 13.85 1.00 0.10
N PRO A 144 14.15 -0.27 0.44
CA PRO A 144 15.23 -0.58 1.35
C PRO A 144 16.59 -0.24 0.72
N ASP A 145 17.54 0.17 1.56
CA ASP A 145 18.95 0.22 1.18
C ASP A 145 19.49 -1.21 0.92
N LYS A 146 20.76 -1.30 0.50
CA LYS A 146 21.40 -2.57 0.20
C LYS A 146 21.37 -3.54 1.38
N TRP A 147 21.72 -3.08 2.56
CA TRP A 147 21.82 -3.93 3.75
C TRP A 147 20.45 -4.49 4.16
N ARG A 148 19.46 -3.63 4.17
CA ARG A 148 18.10 -4.01 4.50
C ARG A 148 17.49 -4.94 3.44
N TYR A 149 17.82 -4.74 2.17
CA TYR A 149 17.40 -5.62 1.09
C TYR A 149 17.98 -7.03 1.26
N LEU A 150 19.30 -7.14 1.51
CA LEU A 150 19.95 -8.44 1.74
C LEU A 150 19.43 -9.12 3.02
N GLU A 151 19.15 -8.36 4.07
CA GLU A 151 18.49 -8.90 5.26
C GLU A 151 17.13 -9.54 4.94
N ILE A 152 16.31 -8.87 4.11
CA ILE A 152 15.03 -9.40 3.65
C ILE A 152 15.24 -10.70 2.82
N VAL A 153 16.22 -10.72 1.92
CA VAL A 153 16.57 -11.92 1.14
C VAL A 153 16.94 -13.08 2.06
N ARG A 154 17.82 -12.86 3.03
CA ARG A 154 18.25 -13.88 4.00
C ARG A 154 17.07 -14.43 4.82
N GLN A 155 16.21 -13.55 5.34
CA GLN A 155 15.03 -13.97 6.10
C GLN A 155 14.08 -14.82 5.25
N LEU A 156 13.85 -14.44 4.00
CA LEU A 156 13.03 -15.23 3.09
C LEU A 156 13.69 -16.57 2.73
N ALA A 157 15.01 -16.60 2.53
CA ALA A 157 15.76 -17.82 2.28
C ALA A 157 15.64 -18.82 3.44
N ILE A 158 15.82 -18.36 4.67
CA ILE A 158 15.64 -19.16 5.89
C ILE A 158 14.20 -19.71 5.97
N GLN A 159 13.19 -18.89 5.72
CA GLN A 159 11.79 -19.33 5.73
C GLN A 159 11.48 -20.41 4.66
N ARG A 160 12.32 -20.53 3.64
CA ARG A 160 12.16 -21.49 2.53
C ARG A 160 13.13 -22.67 2.63
N GLY A 161 13.95 -22.78 3.69
CA GLY A 161 14.91 -23.88 3.88
C GLY A 161 16.10 -23.79 2.92
N LEU A 162 16.57 -22.57 2.63
CA LEU A 162 17.71 -22.30 1.75
C LEU A 162 18.93 -21.77 2.53
N GLU A 163 19.06 -22.14 3.82
CA GLU A 163 20.11 -21.65 4.71
C GLU A 163 21.52 -22.00 4.19
N ASP A 164 21.68 -23.14 3.55
CA ASP A 164 22.96 -23.61 3.03
C ASP A 164 23.47 -22.81 1.83
N HIS A 165 22.61 -21.95 1.25
CA HIS A 165 22.91 -21.15 0.06
C HIS A 165 23.07 -19.65 0.31
N LEU A 166 23.05 -19.19 1.56
CA LEU A 166 22.97 -17.75 1.92
C LEU A 166 24.08 -16.89 1.29
N GLU A 167 25.33 -17.38 1.28
CA GLU A 167 26.46 -16.63 0.71
C GLU A 167 26.30 -16.42 -0.81
N GLU A 168 25.88 -17.47 -1.54
CA GLU A 168 25.64 -17.39 -2.97
C GLU A 168 24.42 -16.52 -3.28
N LEU A 169 23.34 -16.63 -2.49
CA LEU A 169 22.13 -15.84 -2.63
C LEU A 169 22.40 -14.34 -2.42
N ASP A 170 23.25 -13.96 -1.49
CA ASP A 170 23.59 -12.54 -1.27
C ASP A 170 24.23 -11.89 -2.50
N LEU A 171 25.17 -12.62 -3.17
CA LEU A 171 25.84 -12.13 -4.37
C LEU A 171 24.86 -12.00 -5.55
N LEU A 172 23.98 -12.99 -5.72
CA LEU A 172 23.04 -13.04 -6.83
C LEU A 172 21.86 -12.06 -6.64
N ALA A 173 21.45 -11.82 -5.41
CA ALA A 173 20.33 -10.93 -5.10
C ALA A 173 20.55 -9.48 -5.56
N GLU A 174 21.78 -8.96 -5.42
CA GLU A 174 22.12 -7.61 -5.87
C GLU A 174 22.06 -7.49 -7.41
N ARG A 175 22.57 -8.50 -8.11
CA ARG A 175 22.47 -8.56 -9.57
C ARG A 175 21.00 -8.60 -10.01
N TRP A 176 20.20 -9.49 -9.41
CA TRP A 176 18.78 -9.62 -9.68
C TRP A 176 18.03 -8.30 -9.48
N ALA A 177 18.30 -7.59 -8.37
CA ALA A 177 17.68 -6.30 -8.09
C ALA A 177 18.05 -5.24 -9.14
N THR A 178 19.30 -5.22 -9.61
CA THR A 178 19.77 -4.29 -10.63
C THR A 178 19.08 -4.54 -11.97
N GLU A 179 18.93 -5.79 -12.37
CA GLU A 179 18.28 -6.18 -13.61
C GLU A 179 16.76 -5.94 -13.60
N ARG A 180 16.12 -5.92 -12.43
CA ARG A 180 14.66 -5.83 -12.27
C ARG A 180 14.14 -4.51 -11.72
N GLY A 181 14.94 -3.46 -11.79
CA GLY A 181 14.50 -2.11 -11.49
C GLY A 181 14.55 -1.70 -10.04
N GLY A 182 15.33 -2.40 -9.20
CA GLY A 182 15.68 -1.92 -7.87
C GLY A 182 15.35 -2.87 -6.72
N ARG A 183 15.85 -2.48 -5.55
CA ARG A 183 15.69 -3.21 -4.31
C ARG A 183 14.28 -3.00 -3.74
N SER A 184 13.53 -4.07 -3.56
CA SER A 184 12.25 -4.04 -2.86
C SER A 184 11.92 -5.40 -2.24
N PRO A 185 11.09 -5.49 -1.20
CA PRO A 185 10.60 -6.76 -0.65
C PRO A 185 9.94 -7.66 -1.70
N ARG A 186 9.27 -7.08 -2.70
CA ARG A 186 8.71 -7.84 -3.83
C ARG A 186 9.80 -8.45 -4.68
N CYS A 187 10.84 -7.67 -5.00
CA CYS A 187 11.99 -8.15 -5.76
C CYS A 187 12.72 -9.29 -5.02
N ALA A 188 12.94 -9.14 -3.72
CA ALA A 188 13.54 -10.18 -2.87
C ALA A 188 12.73 -11.48 -2.90
N ARG A 189 11.39 -11.38 -2.78
CA ARG A 189 10.52 -12.55 -2.83
C ARG A 189 10.59 -13.26 -4.17
N GLN A 190 10.50 -12.52 -5.28
CA GLN A 190 10.60 -13.09 -6.63
C GLN A 190 11.94 -13.78 -6.87
N PHE A 191 13.03 -13.21 -6.34
CA PHE A 191 14.35 -13.82 -6.39
C PHE A 191 14.38 -15.14 -5.61
N ILE A 192 13.89 -15.18 -4.39
CA ILE A 192 13.87 -16.39 -3.56
C ILE A 192 12.94 -17.45 -4.13
N ASP A 193 11.79 -17.08 -4.70
CA ASP A 193 10.89 -18.01 -5.38
C ASP A 193 11.60 -18.69 -6.58
N ASP A 194 12.40 -17.95 -7.37
CA ASP A 194 13.22 -18.49 -8.47
C ASP A 194 14.35 -19.39 -7.94
N ALA A 195 15.06 -18.93 -6.92
CA ALA A 195 16.15 -19.69 -6.30
C ALA A 195 15.66 -21.03 -5.71
N GLU A 196 14.54 -21.02 -4.98
CA GLU A 196 13.91 -22.23 -4.45
C GLU A 196 13.56 -23.23 -5.56
N ALA A 197 12.98 -22.73 -6.64
CA ALA A 197 12.65 -23.57 -7.80
C ALA A 197 13.88 -24.22 -8.44
N LYS A 198 14.99 -23.48 -8.57
CA LYS A 198 16.27 -24.00 -9.09
C LYS A 198 16.86 -25.08 -8.17
N VAL A 199 16.96 -24.78 -6.87
CA VAL A 199 17.49 -25.74 -5.89
C VAL A 199 16.69 -27.04 -5.91
N ARG A 200 15.35 -26.96 -5.93
CA ARG A 200 14.49 -28.16 -6.00
C ARG A 200 14.67 -28.99 -7.27
N ARG A 201 15.09 -28.37 -8.38
CA ARG A 201 15.40 -29.07 -9.63
C ARG A 201 16.85 -29.52 -9.72
N GLY A 202 17.68 -29.22 -8.75
CA GLY A 202 19.13 -29.50 -8.79
C GLY A 202 19.87 -28.66 -9.82
N GLU A 203 19.33 -27.49 -10.17
CA GLU A 203 19.93 -26.54 -11.10
C GLU A 203 20.82 -25.54 -10.37
N PRO A 204 21.89 -25.01 -10.99
CA PRO A 204 22.71 -23.98 -10.39
C PRO A 204 21.91 -22.68 -10.24
N LEU A 205 22.20 -21.92 -9.18
CA LEU A 205 21.50 -20.66 -8.88
C LEU A 205 21.83 -19.52 -9.86
N ARG A 206 22.85 -19.69 -10.70
CA ARG A 206 23.34 -18.70 -11.68
C ARG A 206 22.39 -18.45 -12.83
#